data_792b09535af7124f1973cbd517917d70
#
_entry.id   792b09535af7124f1973cbd517917d70
#
_cell.length_a   1.000
_cell.length_b   1.000
_cell.length_c   1.000
_cell.angle_alpha   90.00
_cell.angle_beta   90.00
_cell.angle_gamma   90.00
#
_symmetry.space_group_name_H-M   'P 1'
#
loop_
_entity.id
_entity.type
_entity.pdbx_description
1 polymer ?
#
loop_
_entity_poly.entity_id
_entity_poly.type
_entity_poly.pdbx_seq_one_letter_code
_entity_poly.pdbx_strand_id
1 'polypeptide(L)'
;SCSTFGKNGSAIGHAVNKTLDPKSPDFGWKDMGMVIASHRGKDNWNAIDPNVITDKKGAPYMTYGSFWDGIQLIRLSEEDYQTPVTTPVTIARRYGKRYVNGKNINFTIEGRDTIEAGENAIEAPFIYKHGKYYYLFVSFDYCCRGESSTYKTVYGRSRNIEGPYYDREG
;
A
#
# COMPACT_ATOMS: atom_id res chain seq x y z
N SER A 1 -10.95 -4.82 2.23
CA SER A 1 -10.02 -5.98 2.19
C SER A 1 -10.47 -7.08 3.13
N CYS A 2 -10.05 -8.30 2.84
CA CYS A 2 -10.26 -9.49 3.65
C CYS A 2 -8.91 -10.14 3.89
N SER A 3 -8.58 -10.44 5.15
CA SER A 3 -7.27 -10.98 5.52
C SER A 3 -7.35 -11.87 6.75
N THR A 4 -6.29 -12.66 6.95
CA THR A 4 -6.04 -13.39 8.20
C THR A 4 -4.91 -12.70 8.94
N PHE A 5 -5.15 -12.26 10.18
CA PHE A 5 -4.17 -11.56 10.99
C PHE A 5 -2.83 -12.33 11.08
N GLY A 6 -1.73 -11.64 10.85
CA GLY A 6 -0.38 -12.22 10.85
C GLY A 6 -0.07 -13.15 9.67
N LYS A 7 -0.89 -13.15 8.63
CA LYS A 7 -0.69 -13.91 7.39
C LYS A 7 -0.85 -12.97 6.19
N ASN A 8 -0.30 -13.35 5.03
CA ASN A 8 -0.48 -12.62 3.78
C ASN A 8 -1.40 -13.33 2.77
N GLY A 9 -2.21 -14.23 3.21
CA GLY A 9 -3.33 -14.74 2.42
C GLY A 9 -4.49 -13.75 2.51
N SER A 10 -4.54 -12.77 1.60
CA SER A 10 -5.44 -11.63 1.69
C SER A 10 -5.99 -11.26 0.32
N ALA A 11 -7.10 -10.51 0.29
CA ALA A 11 -7.70 -10.01 -0.93
C ALA A 11 -8.29 -8.60 -0.75
N ILE A 12 -8.23 -7.80 -1.80
CA ILE A 12 -8.90 -6.51 -1.94
C ILE A 12 -10.03 -6.68 -2.94
N GLY A 13 -11.25 -6.38 -2.52
CA GLY A 13 -12.44 -6.32 -3.37
C GLY A 13 -12.90 -4.88 -3.59
N HIS A 14 -13.76 -4.70 -4.57
CA HIS A 14 -14.40 -3.44 -4.92
C HIS A 14 -15.91 -3.57 -4.80
N ALA A 15 -16.53 -2.62 -4.16
CA ALA A 15 -17.99 -2.49 -4.12
C ALA A 15 -18.37 -1.02 -4.32
N VAL A 16 -19.49 -0.79 -4.98
CA VAL A 16 -19.98 0.55 -5.30
C VAL A 16 -21.38 0.76 -4.75
N ASN A 17 -21.68 2.02 -4.41
CA ASN A 17 -23.01 2.46 -4.03
C ASN A 17 -23.23 3.86 -4.60
N LYS A 18 -24.46 4.18 -5.01
CA LYS A 18 -24.81 5.50 -5.54
C LYS A 18 -24.85 6.59 -4.45
N THR A 19 -25.10 6.20 -3.22
CA THR A 19 -25.23 7.10 -2.08
C THR A 19 -24.82 6.43 -0.79
N LEU A 20 -24.39 7.21 0.20
CA LEU A 20 -24.13 6.74 1.56
C LEU A 20 -25.33 6.92 2.51
N ASP A 21 -26.42 7.56 2.05
CA ASP A 21 -27.65 7.69 2.83
C ASP A 21 -28.45 6.38 2.81
N PRO A 22 -28.54 5.63 3.93
CA PRO A 22 -29.26 4.36 3.99
C PRO A 22 -30.78 4.51 3.84
N LYS A 23 -31.32 5.74 3.90
CA LYS A 23 -32.74 6.04 3.69
C LYS A 23 -33.08 6.33 2.23
N SER A 24 -32.07 6.55 1.40
CA SER A 24 -32.28 6.81 -0.02
C SER A 24 -32.76 5.55 -0.74
N PRO A 25 -33.73 5.66 -1.68
CA PRO A 25 -34.16 4.56 -2.52
C PRO A 25 -33.04 4.03 -3.44
N ASP A 26 -31.99 4.82 -3.67
CA ASP A 26 -30.81 4.46 -4.44
C ASP A 26 -29.71 3.79 -3.61
N PHE A 27 -29.92 3.59 -2.29
CA PHE A 27 -28.95 2.95 -1.43
C PHE A 27 -28.94 1.43 -1.70
N GLY A 28 -27.77 0.93 -2.06
CA GLY A 28 -27.53 -0.50 -2.28
C GLY A 28 -26.11 -0.74 -2.74
N TRP A 29 -25.36 -1.52 -1.96
CA TRP A 29 -24.00 -1.93 -2.33
C TRP A 29 -24.04 -2.98 -3.42
N LYS A 30 -23.31 -2.72 -4.51
CA LYS A 30 -23.07 -3.69 -5.56
C LYS A 30 -21.64 -4.19 -5.45
N ASP A 31 -21.46 -5.48 -5.26
CA ASP A 31 -20.16 -6.15 -5.30
C ASP A 31 -19.67 -6.19 -6.75
N MET A 32 -18.49 -5.65 -6.98
CA MET A 32 -17.82 -5.62 -8.27
C MET A 32 -16.73 -6.70 -8.38
N GLY A 33 -16.53 -7.48 -7.30
CA GLY A 33 -15.59 -8.57 -7.27
C GLY A 33 -14.19 -8.19 -6.76
N MET A 34 -13.26 -9.12 -6.96
CA MET A 34 -11.88 -9.01 -6.49
C MET A 34 -11.03 -8.15 -7.43
N VAL A 35 -10.25 -7.25 -6.85
CA VAL A 35 -9.24 -6.45 -7.55
C VAL A 35 -7.90 -7.18 -7.58
N ILE A 36 -7.40 -7.60 -6.42
CA ILE A 36 -6.13 -8.30 -6.29
C ILE A 36 -6.13 -9.17 -5.03
N ALA A 37 -5.36 -10.25 -5.07
CA ALA A 37 -5.13 -11.12 -3.92
C ALA A 37 -3.64 -11.40 -3.75
N SER A 38 -3.22 -11.63 -2.52
CA SER A 38 -1.93 -12.19 -2.16
C SER A 38 -2.07 -13.60 -1.61
N HIS A 39 -1.10 -14.47 -1.91
CA HIS A 39 -1.13 -15.88 -1.59
C HIS A 39 0.04 -16.25 -0.71
N ARG A 40 -0.27 -16.86 0.43
CA ARG A 40 0.75 -17.33 1.37
C ARG A 40 1.73 -18.29 0.70
N GLY A 41 3.02 -18.01 0.89
CA GLY A 41 4.10 -18.84 0.35
C GLY A 41 4.38 -18.64 -1.15
N LYS A 42 3.65 -17.72 -1.82
CA LYS A 42 3.89 -17.35 -3.22
C LYS A 42 4.27 -15.88 -3.36
N ASP A 43 3.49 -15.00 -2.71
CA ASP A 43 3.68 -13.55 -2.83
C ASP A 43 4.47 -13.03 -1.62
N ASN A 44 5.36 -12.07 -1.87
CA ASN A 44 6.12 -11.39 -0.83
C ASN A 44 5.52 -10.03 -0.45
N TRP A 45 4.21 -9.88 -0.54
CA TRP A 45 3.43 -8.70 -0.18
C TRP A 45 2.07 -9.13 0.38
N ASN A 46 1.32 -8.18 0.92
CA ASN A 46 0.03 -8.45 1.55
C ASN A 46 -1.05 -7.54 0.94
N ALA A 47 -2.11 -8.12 0.38
CA ALA A 47 -3.20 -7.40 -0.29
C ALA A 47 -4.22 -6.85 0.71
N ILE A 48 -3.81 -5.85 1.51
CA ILE A 48 -4.68 -5.11 2.45
C ILE A 48 -4.42 -3.61 2.40
N ASP A 49 -5.23 -2.83 3.08
CA ASP A 49 -5.13 -1.38 3.24
C ASP A 49 -5.09 -0.61 1.90
N PRO A 50 -6.06 -0.79 1.00
CA PRO A 50 -6.04 -0.13 -0.29
C PRO A 50 -6.36 1.36 -0.19
N ASN A 51 -5.63 2.17 -0.97
CA ASN A 51 -5.97 3.55 -1.27
C ASN A 51 -5.90 3.79 -2.77
N VAL A 52 -6.93 4.35 -3.36
CA VAL A 52 -7.01 4.65 -4.80
C VAL A 52 -6.87 6.14 -5.04
N ILE A 53 -6.05 6.51 -6.02
CA ILE A 53 -5.80 7.88 -6.43
C ILE A 53 -5.59 7.95 -7.95
N THR A 54 -5.92 9.06 -8.57
CA THR A 54 -5.54 9.33 -9.96
C THR A 54 -4.26 10.16 -10.02
N ASP A 55 -3.44 9.89 -11.02
CA ASP A 55 -2.26 10.70 -11.31
C ASP A 55 -2.66 12.06 -11.95
N LYS A 56 -1.67 12.88 -12.31
CA LYS A 56 -1.89 14.17 -12.96
C LYS A 56 -2.49 14.09 -14.36
N LYS A 57 -2.50 12.90 -14.97
CA LYS A 57 -3.07 12.63 -16.30
C LYS A 57 -4.45 11.96 -16.20
N GLY A 58 -4.92 11.65 -14.99
CA GLY A 58 -6.19 10.98 -14.73
C GLY A 58 -6.07 9.45 -14.63
N ALA A 59 -4.90 8.88 -14.84
CA ALA A 59 -4.71 7.43 -14.71
C ALA A 59 -4.89 6.96 -13.26
N PRO A 60 -5.72 5.93 -13.00
CA PRO A 60 -5.96 5.43 -11.67
C PRO A 60 -4.84 4.50 -11.19
N TYR A 61 -4.46 4.68 -9.93
CA TYR A 61 -3.50 3.85 -9.23
C TYR A 61 -4.09 3.39 -7.90
N MET A 62 -3.72 2.18 -7.46
CA MET A 62 -4.00 1.69 -6.13
C MET A 62 -2.68 1.41 -5.42
N THR A 63 -2.50 2.02 -4.24
CA THR A 63 -1.46 1.62 -3.29
C THR A 63 -2.07 0.76 -2.20
N TYR A 64 -1.33 -0.22 -1.73
CA TYR A 64 -1.75 -1.18 -0.71
C TYR A 64 -0.53 -1.84 -0.08
N GLY A 65 -0.72 -2.58 0.99
CA GLY A 65 0.33 -3.39 1.58
C GLY A 65 0.50 -3.18 3.08
N SER A 66 0.99 -4.21 3.72
CA SER A 66 1.25 -4.27 5.15
C SER A 66 2.33 -5.31 5.39
N PHE A 67 3.43 -4.91 6.03
CA PHE A 67 4.57 -5.77 6.31
C PHE A 67 5.20 -6.38 5.05
N TRP A 68 5.76 -7.59 5.11
CA TRP A 68 6.46 -8.28 4.01
C TRP A 68 7.35 -7.34 3.19
N ASP A 69 7.15 -7.24 1.89
CA ASP A 69 7.93 -6.35 1.02
C ASP A 69 7.43 -4.89 1.03
N GLY A 70 6.60 -4.54 2.01
CA GLY A 70 6.14 -3.17 2.23
C GLY A 70 4.99 -2.75 1.32
N ILE A 71 4.99 -1.47 0.96
CA ILE A 71 3.90 -0.82 0.24
C ILE A 71 4.06 -1.02 -1.26
N GLN A 72 3.01 -1.54 -1.86
CA GLN A 72 2.90 -1.80 -3.29
C GLN A 72 2.09 -0.71 -3.98
N LEU A 73 2.37 -0.50 -5.26
CA LEU A 73 1.59 0.33 -6.17
C LEU A 73 1.30 -0.45 -7.44
N ILE A 74 0.05 -0.40 -7.90
CA ILE A 74 -0.37 -0.89 -9.21
C ILE A 74 -1.16 0.19 -9.96
N ARG A 75 -1.07 0.18 -11.28
CA ARG A 75 -1.98 0.95 -12.13
C ARG A 75 -3.23 0.13 -12.39
N LEU A 76 -4.39 0.77 -12.31
CA LEU A 76 -5.68 0.19 -12.65
C LEU A 76 -6.13 0.63 -14.05
N SER A 77 -7.07 -0.08 -14.63
CA SER A 77 -7.73 0.30 -15.88
C SER A 77 -8.53 1.60 -15.69
N GLU A 78 -8.46 2.49 -16.68
CA GLU A 78 -9.25 3.72 -16.72
C GLU A 78 -10.74 3.45 -17.04
N GLU A 79 -11.07 2.25 -17.55
CA GLU A 79 -12.43 1.87 -17.90
C GLU A 79 -13.26 1.48 -16.68
N ASP A 80 -12.67 0.79 -15.70
CA ASP A 80 -13.39 0.24 -14.56
C ASP A 80 -12.82 0.62 -13.17
N TYR A 81 -11.63 1.23 -13.12
CA TYR A 81 -10.91 1.57 -11.88
C TYR A 81 -10.69 0.37 -10.94
N GLN A 82 -10.69 -0.81 -11.51
CA GLN A 82 -10.63 -2.08 -10.79
C GLN A 82 -9.58 -3.05 -11.33
N THR A 83 -9.54 -3.23 -12.65
CA THR A 83 -8.65 -4.22 -13.28
C THR A 83 -7.20 -3.77 -13.26
N PRO A 84 -6.27 -4.53 -12.61
CA PRO A 84 -4.85 -4.23 -12.66
C PRO A 84 -4.30 -4.33 -14.09
N VAL A 85 -3.60 -3.28 -14.54
CA VAL A 85 -2.95 -3.22 -15.86
C VAL A 85 -1.43 -3.23 -15.79
N THR A 86 -0.86 -3.24 -14.59
CA THR A 86 0.57 -3.43 -14.34
C THR A 86 0.78 -4.51 -13.27
N THR A 87 2.00 -5.02 -13.17
CA THR A 87 2.44 -5.78 -12.00
C THR A 87 2.69 -4.85 -10.81
N PRO A 88 2.54 -5.35 -9.56
CA PRO A 88 2.88 -4.58 -8.38
C PRO A 88 4.35 -4.12 -8.37
N VAL A 89 4.58 -2.88 -7.95
CA VAL A 89 5.91 -2.34 -7.69
C VAL A 89 5.98 -1.84 -6.25
N THR A 90 7.07 -2.14 -5.55
CA THR A 90 7.25 -1.67 -4.18
C THR A 90 7.71 -0.22 -4.17
N ILE A 91 6.93 0.67 -3.56
CA ILE A 91 7.20 2.11 -3.48
C ILE A 91 7.73 2.57 -2.12
N ALA A 92 7.53 1.78 -1.07
CA ALA A 92 8.08 2.07 0.26
C ALA A 92 8.30 0.81 1.08
N ARG A 93 9.40 0.82 1.84
CA ARG A 93 9.77 -0.19 2.84
C ARG A 93 10.28 0.52 4.08
N ARG A 94 10.01 -0.04 5.26
CA ARG A 94 10.63 0.47 6.48
C ARG A 94 12.13 0.14 6.51
N TYR A 95 12.47 -1.07 6.10
CA TYR A 95 13.84 -1.53 5.94
C TYR A 95 14.08 -1.77 4.46
N GLY A 96 14.95 -1.00 3.88
CA GLY A 96 15.32 -1.05 2.48
C GLY A 96 16.79 -0.77 2.32
N LYS A 97 17.18 -0.21 1.22
CA LYS A 97 18.58 0.17 0.98
C LYS A 97 19.02 1.19 2.02
N ARG A 98 20.04 0.89 2.81
CA ARG A 98 20.77 1.87 3.63
C ARG A 98 21.96 2.37 2.85
N TYR A 99 22.14 3.68 2.82
CA TYR A 99 23.39 4.28 2.38
C TYR A 99 24.35 4.30 3.57
N VAL A 100 25.36 3.42 3.56
CA VAL A 100 26.34 3.32 4.61
C VAL A 100 27.72 3.43 3.99
N ASN A 101 28.55 4.39 4.46
CA ASN A 101 29.93 4.60 4.00
C ASN A 101 30.07 4.72 2.47
N GLY A 102 29.20 5.50 1.82
CA GLY A 102 29.24 5.73 0.38
C GLY A 102 28.71 4.57 -0.49
N LYS A 103 28.13 3.54 0.09
CA LYS A 103 27.57 2.37 -0.63
C LYS A 103 26.10 2.16 -0.29
N ASN A 104 25.29 1.85 -1.31
CA ASN A 104 23.96 1.33 -1.11
C ASN A 104 24.07 -0.12 -0.62
N ILE A 105 23.74 -0.36 0.62
CA ILE A 105 23.62 -1.70 1.18
C ILE A 105 22.17 -2.11 1.04
N ASN A 106 21.90 -3.15 0.26
CA ASN A 106 20.61 -3.81 0.29
C ASN A 106 20.50 -4.51 1.65
N PHE A 107 19.52 -4.12 2.46
CA PHE A 107 19.09 -4.93 3.59
C PHE A 107 18.20 -6.07 3.08
N THR A 108 18.83 -7.01 2.43
CA THR A 108 18.40 -8.39 2.56
C THR A 108 18.98 -8.85 3.88
N ILE A 109 18.17 -9.31 4.80
CA ILE A 109 18.64 -10.11 5.93
C ILE A 109 19.43 -11.23 5.29
N GLU A 110 20.71 -11.37 5.69
CA GLU A 110 21.67 -12.23 5.02
C GLU A 110 21.06 -13.58 4.59
N GLY A 111 21.07 -13.85 3.27
CA GLY A 111 20.64 -15.11 2.72
C GLY A 111 19.15 -15.36 2.55
N ARG A 112 18.30 -14.34 2.66
CA ARG A 112 16.86 -14.48 2.41
C ARG A 112 16.40 -13.61 1.25
N ASP A 113 15.76 -14.22 0.26
CA ASP A 113 15.12 -13.53 -0.85
C ASP A 113 13.77 -12.89 -0.46
N THR A 114 13.25 -13.21 0.73
CA THR A 114 11.96 -12.76 1.26
C THR A 114 12.11 -12.16 2.65
N ILE A 115 11.44 -11.02 2.90
CA ILE A 115 11.31 -10.41 4.22
C ILE A 115 10.14 -11.08 4.93
N GLU A 116 10.38 -11.63 6.12
CA GLU A 116 9.31 -12.24 6.91
C GLU A 116 8.38 -11.20 7.52
N ALA A 117 7.13 -11.62 7.78
CA ALA A 117 6.17 -10.80 8.49
C ALA A 117 6.73 -10.35 9.86
N GLY A 118 6.62 -9.06 10.17
CA GLY A 118 7.14 -8.45 11.39
C GLY A 118 8.50 -7.77 11.26
N GLU A 119 9.28 -8.11 10.24
CA GLU A 119 10.59 -7.47 10.01
C GLU A 119 10.46 -6.12 9.31
N ASN A 120 9.42 -5.92 8.52
CA ASN A 120 9.14 -4.69 7.78
C ASN A 120 7.82 -4.07 8.24
N ALA A 121 7.79 -3.52 9.46
CA ALA A 121 6.60 -2.95 10.09
C ALA A 121 6.22 -1.60 9.46
N ILE A 122 5.66 -1.66 8.27
CA ILE A 122 5.09 -0.55 7.49
C ILE A 122 3.74 -1.00 6.93
N GLU A 123 2.70 -0.15 7.04
CA GLU A 123 1.36 -0.46 6.54
C GLU A 123 0.48 0.79 6.35
N ALA A 124 -0.79 0.59 5.99
CA ALA A 124 -1.80 1.63 5.85
C ALA A 124 -1.36 2.78 4.93
N PRO A 125 -1.01 2.52 3.67
CA PRO A 125 -0.59 3.56 2.75
C PRO A 125 -1.75 4.47 2.37
N PHE A 126 -1.47 5.76 2.26
CA PHE A 126 -2.38 6.75 1.72
C PHE A 126 -1.61 7.76 0.88
N ILE A 127 -1.89 7.84 -0.42
CA ILE A 127 -1.30 8.85 -1.28
C ILE A 127 -2.26 10.04 -1.43
N TYR A 128 -1.76 11.22 -1.10
CA TYR A 128 -2.46 12.50 -1.29
C TYR A 128 -1.69 13.37 -2.27
N LYS A 129 -2.41 13.92 -3.26
CA LYS A 129 -1.83 14.85 -4.24
C LYS A 129 -2.10 16.29 -3.83
N HIS A 130 -1.03 17.08 -3.68
CA HIS A 130 -1.13 18.50 -3.44
C HIS A 130 -0.13 19.28 -4.30
N GLY A 131 -0.65 20.22 -5.08
CA GLY A 131 0.16 20.98 -6.05
C GLY A 131 0.91 20.03 -7.02
N LYS A 132 2.23 20.15 -7.06
CA LYS A 132 3.10 19.34 -7.93
C LYS A 132 3.61 18.05 -7.30
N TYR A 133 3.22 17.76 -6.04
CA TYR A 133 3.72 16.61 -5.28
C TYR A 133 2.62 15.60 -4.97
N TYR A 134 3.04 14.35 -4.87
CA TYR A 134 2.35 13.26 -4.20
C TYR A 134 2.98 13.07 -2.83
N TYR A 135 2.18 12.93 -1.80
CA TYR A 135 2.57 12.68 -0.42
C TYR A 135 2.11 11.27 -0.07
N LEU A 136 3.04 10.38 0.20
CA LEU A 136 2.76 9.04 0.68
C LEU A 136 2.81 9.06 2.20
N PHE A 137 1.68 8.84 2.85
CA PHE A 137 1.57 8.59 4.28
C PHE A 137 1.54 7.09 4.53
N VAL A 138 2.27 6.64 5.53
CA VAL A 138 2.31 5.24 5.97
C VAL A 138 2.41 5.18 7.48
N SER A 139 2.05 4.06 8.05
CA SER A 139 2.22 3.80 9.46
C SER A 139 3.39 2.87 9.70
N PHE A 140 4.25 3.23 10.65
CA PHE A 140 5.38 2.43 11.12
C PHE A 140 5.09 1.81 12.47
N ASP A 141 5.79 0.71 12.75
CA ASP A 141 5.75 -0.03 13.99
C ASP A 141 4.43 -0.79 14.22
N TYR A 142 4.01 -0.98 15.45
CA TYR A 142 2.98 -1.95 15.79
C TYR A 142 1.75 -1.29 16.41
N CYS A 143 0.59 -1.54 15.80
CA CYS A 143 -0.72 -1.26 16.39
C CYS A 143 -1.17 -2.39 17.33
N CYS A 144 -2.38 -2.26 17.84
CA CYS A 144 -3.20 -3.34 18.37
C CYS A 144 -2.66 -3.99 19.65
N ARG A 145 -1.86 -3.25 20.42
CA ARG A 145 -1.25 -3.67 21.70
C ARG A 145 -1.69 -2.79 22.88
N GLY A 146 -2.84 -2.12 22.76
CA GLY A 146 -3.31 -1.17 23.75
C GLY A 146 -2.26 -0.07 23.99
N GLU A 147 -1.97 0.22 25.26
CA GLU A 147 -0.97 1.23 25.66
C GLU A 147 0.46 0.91 25.23
N SER A 148 0.75 -0.34 24.87
CA SER A 148 2.06 -0.79 24.37
C SER A 148 2.19 -0.64 22.86
N SER A 149 1.22 -0.03 22.17
CA SER A 149 1.31 0.25 20.75
C SER A 149 2.38 1.31 20.48
N THR A 150 3.19 1.07 19.44
CA THR A 150 4.27 1.98 19.00
C THR A 150 3.98 2.60 17.64
N TYR A 151 2.75 2.47 17.18
CA TYR A 151 2.26 2.90 15.89
C TYR A 151 2.41 4.41 15.68
N LYS A 152 2.97 4.80 14.55
CA LYS A 152 3.17 6.20 14.19
C LYS A 152 3.05 6.42 12.71
N THR A 153 2.46 7.54 12.32
CA THR A 153 2.38 7.96 10.92
C THR A 153 3.65 8.70 10.52
N VAL A 154 4.18 8.32 9.37
CA VAL A 154 5.29 9.01 8.70
C VAL A 154 4.90 9.32 7.26
N TYR A 155 5.61 10.25 6.61
CA TYR A 155 5.33 10.57 5.22
C TYR A 155 6.60 10.91 4.45
N GLY A 156 6.52 10.67 3.13
CA GLY A 156 7.46 11.15 2.14
C GLY A 156 6.74 11.84 0.98
N ARG A 157 7.44 12.62 0.19
CA ARG A 157 6.88 13.28 -1.01
C ARG A 157 7.67 12.96 -2.27
N SER A 158 6.96 12.95 -3.40
CA SER A 158 7.55 12.78 -4.73
C SER A 158 6.83 13.63 -5.77
N ARG A 159 7.49 13.92 -6.88
CA ARG A 159 6.84 14.52 -8.07
C ARG A 159 6.18 13.47 -8.96
N ASN A 160 6.50 12.20 -8.76
CA ASN A 160 5.96 11.06 -9.48
C ASN A 160 5.22 10.14 -8.51
N ILE A 161 4.09 9.61 -8.95
CA ILE A 161 3.28 8.71 -8.12
C ILE A 161 4.01 7.41 -7.78
N GLU A 162 4.92 6.96 -8.63
CA GLU A 162 5.76 5.78 -8.42
C GLU A 162 6.98 6.06 -7.53
N GLY A 163 7.16 7.31 -7.10
CA GLY A 163 8.31 7.72 -6.29
C GLY A 163 9.52 8.17 -7.13
N PRO A 164 10.74 8.16 -6.56
CA PRO A 164 11.00 7.87 -5.16
C PRO A 164 10.38 8.93 -4.23
N TYR A 165 9.94 8.48 -3.07
CA TYR A 165 9.40 9.34 -2.01
C TYR A 165 10.50 9.69 -1.02
N TYR A 166 10.67 10.97 -0.76
CA TYR A 166 11.67 11.52 0.14
C TYR A 166 10.99 12.16 1.35
N ASP A 167 11.58 12.00 2.52
CA ASP A 167 11.18 12.74 3.71
C ASP A 167 11.68 14.19 3.68
N ARG A 168 11.63 14.88 4.82
CA ARG A 168 12.06 16.28 4.92
C ARG A 168 13.57 16.48 4.71
N GLU A 169 14.34 15.47 4.99
CA GLU A 169 15.81 15.51 4.96
C GLU A 169 16.38 15.16 3.57
N GLY A 170 15.57 14.53 2.68
CA GLY A 170 15.92 14.25 1.28
C GLY A 170 16.33 12.81 1.00
#